data_607b120a3ce04f37ea6ca747b8f0aac6
#
_entry.id   607b120a3ce04f37ea6ca747b8f0aac6
#
_cell.length_a   1.000
_cell.length_b   1.000
_cell.length_c   1.000
_cell.angle_alpha   90.00
_cell.angle_beta   90.00
_cell.angle_gamma   90.00
#
_symmetry.space_group_name_H-M   'P 1'
#
loop_
_entity.id
_entity.type
_entity.pdbx_description
1 polymer ?
#
loop_
_entity_poly.entity_id
_entity_poly.type
_entity_poly.pdbx_seq_one_letter_code
_entity_poly.pdbx_strand_id
1 'polypeptide(L)'
;MSEFSHWNEEGRAKMVDISQKDISTRTAVAQSTIFLSNELFEAIQSGGLKKGDPLQVAQVAGIIGAKKTADIIPMCHPILIQGTDFTFRYEKKTDGYELIIRATVKCSGKTGVEMEALTAVSIAALTFYDMCKAVDKTMVMKETYLVQKTGGKSGDFFHPVK
;
A
#
# COMPACT_ATOMS: atom_id res chain seq x y z
N MET A 1 -18.39 -2.69 22.61
CA MET A 1 -18.44 -1.82 21.40
C MET A 1 -17.14 -1.01 21.39
N SER A 2 -16.36 -1.09 20.33
CA SER A 2 -15.21 -0.22 20.17
C SER A 2 -15.72 1.21 19.97
N GLU A 3 -15.45 2.11 20.90
CA GLU A 3 -15.74 3.53 20.73
C GLU A 3 -15.02 4.05 19.47
N PHE A 4 -15.78 4.72 18.61
CA PHE A 4 -15.20 5.42 17.46
C PHE A 4 -14.31 6.57 17.95
N SER A 5 -13.02 6.35 18.03
CA SER A 5 -12.04 7.31 18.58
C SER A 5 -11.84 8.58 17.76
N HIS A 6 -12.42 8.65 16.55
CA HIS A 6 -12.31 9.78 15.61
C HIS A 6 -13.47 10.80 15.67
N TRP A 7 -14.31 10.73 16.69
CA TRP A 7 -15.41 11.68 16.92
C TRP A 7 -15.22 12.42 18.25
N ASN A 8 -15.51 13.73 18.26
CA ASN A 8 -15.58 14.50 19.49
C ASN A 8 -16.99 14.44 20.10
N GLU A 9 -17.17 15.03 21.27
CA GLU A 9 -18.46 15.06 21.98
C GLU A 9 -19.59 15.73 21.18
N GLU A 10 -19.24 16.60 20.23
CA GLU A 10 -20.19 17.29 19.35
C GLU A 10 -20.47 16.54 18.04
N GLY A 11 -20.00 15.30 17.89
CA GLY A 11 -20.19 14.47 16.70
C GLY A 11 -19.38 14.92 15.47
N ARG A 12 -18.29 15.67 15.67
CA ARG A 12 -17.39 16.10 14.60
C ARG A 12 -16.14 15.24 14.56
N ALA A 13 -15.59 15.06 13.35
CA ALA A 13 -14.37 14.33 13.17
C ALA A 13 -13.18 14.99 13.88
N LYS A 14 -12.37 14.20 14.58
CA LYS A 14 -11.13 14.63 15.22
C LYS A 14 -9.99 13.63 14.96
N MET A 15 -8.78 14.13 14.85
CA MET A 15 -7.59 13.30 14.87
C MET A 15 -7.32 12.83 16.31
N VAL A 16 -7.04 11.53 16.49
CA VAL A 16 -6.79 10.94 17.82
C VAL A 16 -5.55 11.58 18.46
N ASP A 17 -5.63 11.99 19.72
CA ASP A 17 -4.46 12.42 20.47
C ASP A 17 -3.57 11.22 20.85
N ILE A 18 -2.33 11.26 20.39
CA ILE A 18 -1.32 10.23 20.65
C ILE A 18 -0.19 10.72 21.57
N SER A 19 -0.32 11.90 22.18
CA SER A 19 0.74 12.53 22.99
C SER A 19 1.20 11.63 24.13
N GLN A 20 0.27 10.92 24.77
CA GLN A 20 0.51 10.03 25.92
C GLN A 20 0.90 8.57 25.54
N LYS A 21 0.99 8.26 24.24
CA LYS A 21 1.43 6.92 23.82
C LYS A 21 2.93 6.82 23.80
N ASP A 22 3.43 5.62 24.15
CA ASP A 22 4.85 5.30 24.08
C ASP A 22 5.32 5.14 22.64
N ILE A 23 6.58 5.48 22.41
CA ILE A 23 7.27 5.21 21.15
C ILE A 23 7.60 3.73 21.08
N SER A 24 7.25 3.08 19.99
CA SER A 24 7.61 1.69 19.71
C SER A 24 7.94 1.49 18.23
N THR A 25 8.74 0.46 17.95
CA THR A 25 8.98 0.03 16.56
C THR A 25 7.71 -0.61 16.00
N ARG A 26 7.33 -0.20 14.79
CA ARG A 26 6.12 -0.65 14.13
C ARG A 26 6.41 -1.02 12.69
N THR A 27 5.83 -2.13 12.26
CA THR A 27 5.93 -2.60 10.88
C THR A 27 4.53 -2.93 10.38
N ALA A 28 4.24 -2.55 9.15
CA ALA A 28 3.03 -2.95 8.44
C ALA A 28 3.39 -3.48 7.05
N VAL A 29 2.69 -4.50 6.62
CA VAL A 29 2.76 -5.06 5.27
C VAL A 29 1.38 -5.00 4.66
N ALA A 30 1.26 -4.37 3.50
CA ALA A 30 0.03 -4.36 2.70
C ALA A 30 0.27 -5.03 1.34
N GLN A 31 -0.79 -5.46 0.72
CA GLN A 31 -0.78 -6.06 -0.61
C GLN A 31 -1.86 -5.44 -1.49
N SER A 32 -1.53 -5.27 -2.78
CA SER A 32 -2.48 -4.99 -3.85
C SER A 32 -2.23 -5.96 -5.00
N THR A 33 -3.28 -6.34 -5.72
CA THR A 33 -3.19 -7.27 -6.85
C THR A 33 -3.75 -6.60 -8.10
N ILE A 34 -3.06 -6.76 -9.25
CA ILE A 34 -3.53 -6.31 -10.56
C ILE A 34 -3.57 -7.51 -11.51
N PHE A 35 -4.73 -7.73 -12.13
CA PHE A 35 -4.85 -8.65 -13.26
C PHE A 35 -4.46 -7.94 -14.56
N LEU A 36 -3.66 -8.61 -15.40
CA LEU A 36 -3.19 -8.12 -16.70
C LEU A 36 -3.23 -9.23 -17.75
N SER A 37 -3.34 -8.83 -19.01
CA SER A 37 -3.37 -9.76 -20.15
C SER A 37 -2.02 -10.44 -20.39
N ASN A 38 -2.03 -11.56 -21.14
CA ASN A 38 -0.81 -12.21 -21.61
C ASN A 38 0.03 -11.26 -22.49
N GLU A 39 -0.62 -10.50 -23.37
CA GLU A 39 0.04 -9.52 -24.25
C GLU A 39 0.84 -8.49 -23.45
N LEU A 40 0.23 -7.92 -22.40
CA LEU A 40 0.93 -6.96 -21.56
C LEU A 40 2.10 -7.59 -20.82
N PHE A 41 1.92 -8.82 -20.28
CA PHE A 41 3.00 -9.53 -19.61
C PHE A 41 4.20 -9.74 -20.53
N GLU A 42 3.96 -10.22 -21.76
CA GLU A 42 5.00 -10.42 -22.76
C GLU A 42 5.70 -9.11 -23.15
N ALA A 43 4.94 -8.02 -23.32
CA ALA A 43 5.50 -6.70 -23.59
C ALA A 43 6.41 -6.20 -22.46
N ILE A 44 6.05 -6.44 -21.19
CA ILE A 44 6.89 -6.12 -20.03
C ILE A 44 8.17 -6.96 -20.04
N GLN A 45 8.06 -8.27 -20.23
CA GLN A 45 9.20 -9.20 -20.21
C GLN A 45 10.21 -8.93 -21.34
N SER A 46 9.72 -8.47 -22.49
CA SER A 46 10.59 -8.14 -23.64
C SER A 46 11.19 -6.73 -23.56
N GLY A 47 10.85 -5.93 -22.55
CA GLY A 47 11.28 -4.54 -22.45
C GLY A 47 10.61 -3.61 -23.49
N GLY A 48 9.49 -4.03 -24.07
CA GLY A 48 8.79 -3.34 -25.16
C GLY A 48 7.97 -2.11 -24.76
N LEU A 49 7.97 -1.72 -23.49
CA LEU A 49 7.21 -0.56 -23.02
C LEU A 49 7.97 0.75 -23.28
N LYS A 50 7.37 1.66 -24.03
CA LYS A 50 7.97 2.96 -24.38
C LYS A 50 8.25 3.86 -23.15
N LYS A 51 7.51 3.68 -22.07
CA LYS A 51 7.64 4.45 -20.82
C LYS A 51 8.71 3.90 -19.86
N GLY A 52 9.39 2.81 -20.21
CA GLY A 52 10.39 2.16 -19.37
C GLY A 52 9.82 1.08 -18.47
N ASP A 53 10.57 0.69 -17.44
CA ASP A 53 10.20 -0.39 -16.51
C ASP A 53 9.07 0.06 -15.55
N PRO A 54 7.87 -0.53 -15.68
CA PRO A 54 6.72 -0.12 -14.88
C PRO A 54 6.86 -0.49 -13.39
N LEU A 55 7.62 -1.53 -13.04
CA LEU A 55 7.80 -1.93 -11.65
C LEU A 55 8.69 -0.96 -10.90
N GLN A 56 9.77 -0.49 -11.52
CA GLN A 56 10.65 0.52 -10.90
C GLN A 56 9.92 1.84 -10.66
N VAL A 57 9.14 2.31 -11.63
CA VAL A 57 8.37 3.55 -11.48
C VAL A 57 7.27 3.39 -10.43
N ALA A 58 6.57 2.25 -10.42
CA ALA A 58 5.56 1.93 -9.40
C ALA A 58 6.15 1.90 -7.99
N GLN A 59 7.34 1.31 -7.81
CA GLN A 59 8.02 1.27 -6.52
C GLN A 59 8.33 2.68 -6.00
N VAL A 60 8.94 3.53 -6.85
CA VAL A 60 9.26 4.92 -6.46
C VAL A 60 7.99 5.69 -6.11
N ALA A 61 6.94 5.57 -6.93
CA ALA A 61 5.66 6.21 -6.67
C ALA A 61 5.02 5.72 -5.37
N GLY A 62 5.08 4.42 -5.08
CA GLY A 62 4.59 3.84 -3.83
C GLY A 62 5.34 4.36 -2.60
N ILE A 63 6.65 4.54 -2.68
CA ILE A 63 7.46 5.16 -1.61
C ILE A 63 7.02 6.61 -1.38
N ILE A 64 6.82 7.37 -2.46
CA ILE A 64 6.28 8.75 -2.37
C ILE A 64 4.90 8.74 -1.75
N GLY A 65 4.01 7.83 -2.17
CA GLY A 65 2.67 7.67 -1.62
C GLY A 65 2.67 7.40 -0.11
N ALA A 66 3.53 6.50 0.35
CA ALA A 66 3.70 6.23 1.79
C ALA A 66 4.04 7.53 2.57
N LYS A 67 4.99 8.32 2.06
CA LYS A 67 5.40 9.59 2.68
C LYS A 67 4.33 10.68 2.66
N LYS A 68 3.36 10.58 1.74
CA LYS A 68 2.28 11.55 1.54
C LYS A 68 0.94 11.12 2.15
N THR A 69 0.90 10.03 2.89
CA THR A 69 -0.34 9.47 3.45
C THR A 69 -1.11 10.49 4.27
N ALA A 70 -0.46 11.22 5.19
CA ALA A 70 -1.12 12.21 6.02
C ALA A 70 -1.64 13.43 5.23
N ASP A 71 -1.08 13.72 4.06
CA ASP A 71 -1.56 14.78 3.17
C ASP A 71 -2.85 14.38 2.42
N ILE A 72 -3.11 13.07 2.29
CA ILE A 72 -4.22 12.50 1.50
C ILE A 72 -5.35 12.01 2.42
N ILE A 73 -5.00 11.36 3.53
CA ILE A 73 -5.95 10.75 4.46
C ILE A 73 -6.13 11.69 5.67
N PRO A 74 -7.30 12.33 5.82
CA PRO A 74 -7.47 13.48 6.72
C PRO A 74 -7.12 13.22 8.18
N MET A 75 -7.42 12.04 8.72
CA MET A 75 -7.24 11.71 10.14
C MET A 75 -5.91 10.99 10.44
N CYS A 76 -5.04 10.82 9.45
CA CYS A 76 -3.72 10.24 9.65
C CYS A 76 -2.75 11.26 10.23
N HIS A 77 -1.96 10.82 11.22
CA HIS A 77 -0.84 11.61 11.72
C HIS A 77 0.31 11.59 10.73
N PRO A 78 1.06 12.70 10.57
CA PRO A 78 2.32 12.66 9.83
C PRO A 78 3.32 11.77 10.59
N ILE A 79 3.87 10.79 9.88
CA ILE A 79 4.80 9.80 10.43
C ILE A 79 6.14 9.92 9.74
N LEU A 80 7.22 9.90 10.53
CA LEU A 80 8.56 9.76 10.01
C LEU A 80 8.84 8.28 9.67
N ILE A 81 8.72 7.95 8.39
CA ILE A 81 9.00 6.60 7.89
C ILE A 81 10.52 6.35 7.91
N GLN A 82 10.93 5.21 8.48
CA GLN A 82 12.33 4.81 8.57
C GLN A 82 12.74 3.84 7.45
N GLY A 83 11.78 3.11 6.90
CA GLY A 83 12.05 2.19 5.80
C GLY A 83 10.77 1.83 5.05
N THR A 84 10.91 1.69 3.73
CA THR A 84 9.86 1.18 2.85
C THR A 84 10.51 0.28 1.83
N ASP A 85 10.01 -0.94 1.69
CA ASP A 85 10.48 -1.92 0.72
C ASP A 85 9.31 -2.53 -0.02
N PHE A 86 9.55 -2.95 -1.27
CA PHE A 86 8.55 -3.54 -2.14
C PHE A 86 8.99 -4.90 -2.67
N THR A 87 8.01 -5.78 -2.84
CA THR A 87 8.17 -7.01 -3.62
C THR A 87 7.08 -7.09 -4.68
N PHE A 88 7.46 -7.59 -5.85
CA PHE A 88 6.59 -7.79 -7.00
C PHE A 88 6.68 -9.25 -7.44
N ARG A 89 5.54 -9.89 -7.65
CA ARG A 89 5.47 -11.28 -8.08
C ARG A 89 4.34 -11.47 -9.08
N TYR A 90 4.65 -12.07 -10.22
CA TYR A 90 3.65 -12.48 -11.19
C TYR A 90 3.18 -13.90 -10.91
N GLU A 91 1.88 -14.11 -10.98
CA GLU A 91 1.25 -15.42 -10.95
C GLU A 91 0.46 -15.64 -12.23
N LYS A 92 0.76 -16.78 -12.92
CA LYS A 92 0.00 -17.18 -14.11
C LYS A 92 -1.41 -17.57 -13.72
N LYS A 93 -2.39 -17.05 -14.48
CA LYS A 93 -3.81 -17.41 -14.41
C LYS A 93 -4.25 -17.98 -15.77
N THR A 94 -5.49 -18.47 -15.86
CA THR A 94 -6.05 -19.04 -17.09
C THR A 94 -5.96 -18.08 -18.27
N ASP A 95 -6.38 -16.81 -18.07
CA ASP A 95 -6.52 -15.83 -19.15
C ASP A 95 -5.52 -14.66 -19.06
N GLY A 96 -4.48 -14.77 -18.24
CA GLY A 96 -3.52 -13.70 -18.05
C GLY A 96 -2.60 -13.95 -16.87
N TYR A 97 -2.25 -12.88 -16.18
CA TYR A 97 -1.40 -12.89 -15.00
C TYR A 97 -1.97 -12.01 -13.90
N GLU A 98 -1.67 -12.33 -12.67
CA GLU A 98 -1.81 -11.43 -11.54
C GLU A 98 -0.43 -10.92 -11.12
N LEU A 99 -0.28 -9.59 -11.06
CA LEU A 99 0.84 -8.94 -10.40
C LEU A 99 0.47 -8.69 -8.95
N ILE A 100 1.17 -9.34 -8.04
CA ILE A 100 1.06 -9.15 -6.60
C ILE A 100 2.11 -8.16 -6.17
N ILE A 101 1.67 -7.03 -5.63
CA ILE A 101 2.48 -5.93 -5.12
C ILE A 101 2.39 -5.93 -3.60
N ARG A 102 3.50 -6.08 -2.90
CA ARG A 102 3.56 -5.93 -1.45
C ARG A 102 4.48 -4.79 -1.06
N ALA A 103 4.08 -4.00 -0.08
CA ALA A 103 4.91 -2.99 0.56
C ALA A 103 5.05 -3.28 2.03
N THR A 104 6.28 -3.21 2.52
CA THR A 104 6.62 -3.26 3.95
C THR A 104 7.06 -1.87 4.39
N VAL A 105 6.37 -1.29 5.37
CA VAL A 105 6.70 0.03 5.92
C VAL A 105 7.07 -0.10 7.39
N LYS A 106 8.12 0.60 7.80
CA LYS A 106 8.64 0.60 9.18
C LYS A 106 8.78 2.01 9.71
N CYS A 107 8.42 2.18 10.99
CA CYS A 107 8.71 3.40 11.75
C CYS A 107 9.00 3.09 13.22
N SER A 108 9.55 4.08 13.91
CA SER A 108 9.54 4.17 15.38
C SER A 108 8.68 5.36 15.75
N GLY A 109 7.54 5.11 16.39
CA GLY A 109 6.55 6.17 16.62
C GLY A 109 5.41 5.77 17.55
N LYS A 110 4.49 6.71 17.75
CA LYS A 110 3.35 6.59 18.67
C LYS A 110 2.09 6.04 18.02
N THR A 111 2.07 5.89 16.69
CA THR A 111 0.95 5.34 15.93
C THR A 111 1.43 4.34 14.88
N GLY A 112 0.54 3.49 14.38
CA GLY A 112 0.87 2.47 13.39
C GLY A 112 1.11 3.04 11.98
N VAL A 113 1.68 2.23 11.11
CA VAL A 113 2.01 2.56 9.70
C VAL A 113 1.15 1.78 8.71
N GLU A 114 0.01 1.29 9.14
CA GLU A 114 -0.91 0.52 8.31
C GLU A 114 -1.39 1.33 7.10
N MET A 115 -1.75 2.59 7.32
CA MET A 115 -2.24 3.47 6.25
C MET A 115 -1.14 3.83 5.26
N GLU A 116 0.09 4.01 5.72
CA GLU A 116 1.25 4.23 4.87
C GLU A 116 1.53 3.03 3.97
N ALA A 117 1.42 1.80 4.50
CA ALA A 117 1.58 0.57 3.72
C ALA A 117 0.45 0.40 2.70
N LEU A 118 -0.82 0.63 3.08
CA LEU A 118 -1.97 0.56 2.18
C LEU A 118 -1.89 1.62 1.08
N THR A 119 -1.52 2.85 1.42
CA THR A 119 -1.33 3.93 0.44
C THR A 119 -0.19 3.58 -0.52
N ALA A 120 0.92 3.04 -0.01
CA ALA A 120 2.06 2.64 -0.81
C ALA A 120 1.68 1.65 -1.92
N VAL A 121 0.99 0.56 -1.59
CA VAL A 121 0.59 -0.45 -2.60
C VAL A 121 -0.49 0.06 -3.53
N SER A 122 -1.39 0.92 -3.06
CA SER A 122 -2.45 1.52 -3.88
C SER A 122 -1.86 2.47 -4.94
N ILE A 123 -0.93 3.33 -4.55
CA ILE A 123 -0.24 4.25 -5.47
C ILE A 123 0.67 3.47 -6.44
N ALA A 124 1.36 2.43 -5.97
CA ALA A 124 2.15 1.57 -6.84
C ALA A 124 1.28 0.88 -7.89
N ALA A 125 0.13 0.31 -7.50
CA ALA A 125 -0.81 -0.32 -8.41
C ALA A 125 -1.36 0.66 -9.45
N LEU A 126 -1.78 1.84 -9.02
CA LEU A 126 -2.28 2.89 -9.91
C LEU A 126 -1.22 3.39 -10.89
N THR A 127 0.02 3.51 -10.44
CA THR A 127 1.16 3.91 -11.27
C THR A 127 1.50 2.83 -12.29
N PHE A 128 1.49 1.56 -11.89
CA PHE A 128 1.65 0.45 -12.82
C PHE A 128 0.59 0.49 -13.93
N TYR A 129 -0.68 0.72 -13.56
CA TYR A 129 -1.76 0.90 -14.52
C TYR A 129 -1.46 2.03 -15.51
N ASP A 130 -1.07 3.20 -15.02
CA ASP A 130 -0.74 4.35 -15.88
C ASP A 130 0.41 4.06 -16.85
N MET A 131 1.45 3.36 -16.38
CA MET A 131 2.59 2.99 -17.21
C MET A 131 2.22 2.02 -18.34
N CYS A 132 1.25 1.13 -18.09
CA CYS A 132 0.91 0.00 -18.97
C CYS A 132 -0.35 0.23 -19.81
N LYS A 133 -1.20 1.20 -19.49
CA LYS A 133 -2.51 1.39 -20.13
C LYS A 133 -2.49 1.64 -21.64
N ALA A 134 -1.34 2.00 -22.20
CA ALA A 134 -1.19 2.14 -23.66
C ALA A 134 -1.24 0.79 -24.39
N VAL A 135 -0.83 -0.30 -23.70
CA VAL A 135 -0.86 -1.67 -24.23
C VAL A 135 -2.16 -2.35 -23.82
N ASP A 136 -2.53 -2.27 -22.54
CA ASP A 136 -3.71 -2.94 -22.01
C ASP A 136 -4.51 -2.02 -21.08
N LYS A 137 -5.71 -1.63 -21.47
CA LYS A 137 -6.64 -0.86 -20.63
C LYS A 137 -7.59 -1.74 -19.83
N THR A 138 -7.57 -3.05 -20.09
CA THR A 138 -8.48 -4.01 -19.45
C THR A 138 -7.95 -4.53 -18.11
N MET A 139 -6.77 -4.06 -17.69
CA MET A 139 -6.24 -4.39 -16.36
C MET A 139 -7.26 -4.12 -15.26
N VAL A 140 -7.35 -5.03 -14.31
CA VAL A 140 -8.25 -4.90 -13.16
C VAL A 140 -7.42 -4.81 -11.89
N MET A 141 -7.54 -3.68 -11.19
CA MET A 141 -7.05 -3.57 -9.82
C MET A 141 -8.02 -4.33 -8.92
N LYS A 142 -7.52 -5.39 -8.30
CA LYS A 142 -8.28 -6.29 -7.44
C LYS A 142 -8.18 -5.86 -5.97
N GLU A 143 -8.21 -6.83 -5.06
CA GLU A 143 -8.16 -6.58 -3.63
C GLU A 143 -6.89 -5.85 -3.20
N THR A 144 -7.06 -4.91 -2.29
CA THR A 144 -5.99 -4.25 -1.54
C THR A 144 -6.29 -4.38 -0.06
N TYR A 145 -5.34 -4.92 0.71
CA TYR A 145 -5.56 -5.20 2.13
C TYR A 145 -4.28 -5.17 2.94
N LEU A 146 -4.46 -5.01 4.27
CA LEU A 146 -3.39 -5.14 5.24
C LEU A 146 -3.08 -6.63 5.45
N VAL A 147 -1.86 -7.06 5.11
CA VAL A 147 -1.42 -8.45 5.29
C VAL A 147 -1.08 -8.71 6.75
N GLN A 148 -0.31 -7.82 7.35
CA GLN A 148 0.07 -7.90 8.76
C GLN A 148 0.50 -6.55 9.29
N LYS A 149 0.40 -6.40 10.58
CA LYS A 149 1.10 -5.36 11.33
C LYS A 149 1.71 -5.94 12.60
N THR A 150 2.83 -5.40 13.03
CA THR A 150 3.48 -5.76 14.29
C THR A 150 3.90 -4.53 15.06
N GLY A 151 3.96 -4.67 16.38
CA GLY A 151 4.31 -3.61 17.31
C GLY A 151 3.13 -2.73 17.73
N GLY A 152 3.35 -1.98 18.81
CA GLY A 152 2.34 -1.12 19.42
C GLY A 152 1.46 -1.83 20.46
N LYS A 153 0.70 -1.03 21.22
CA LYS A 153 -0.11 -1.49 22.35
C LYS A 153 -1.27 -2.42 21.95
N SER A 154 -1.81 -2.29 20.74
CA SER A 154 -2.92 -3.10 20.23
C SER A 154 -2.50 -4.52 19.79
N GLY A 155 -1.22 -4.86 19.89
CA GLY A 155 -0.70 -6.18 19.51
C GLY A 155 -0.57 -6.37 17.99
N ASP A 156 -0.17 -7.58 17.63
CA ASP A 156 0.07 -7.98 16.24
C ASP A 156 -1.24 -8.40 15.56
N PHE A 157 -1.30 -8.14 14.26
CA PHE A 157 -2.40 -8.54 13.40
C PHE A 157 -1.86 -9.29 12.20
N PHE A 158 -2.52 -10.39 11.83
CA PHE A 158 -2.27 -11.15 10.61
C PHE A 158 -3.59 -11.39 9.90
N HIS A 159 -3.65 -11.01 8.62
CA HIS A 159 -4.86 -11.16 7.84
C HIS A 159 -5.20 -12.65 7.62
N PRO A 160 -6.46 -13.06 7.80
CA PRO A 160 -6.87 -14.46 7.67
C PRO A 160 -6.93 -14.98 6.22
N VAL A 161 -6.68 -14.14 5.21
CA VAL A 161 -6.61 -14.58 3.81
C VAL A 161 -5.42 -15.53 3.65
N LYS A 162 -5.72 -16.69 3.10
CA LYS A 162 -4.75 -17.76 2.82
C LYS A 162 -4.07 -17.56 1.49
#